data_38504c23c9c24ccd7d08de0e452c15e4
#
_entry.id   38504c23c9c24ccd7d08de0e452c15e4
#
_cell.length_a   1.000
_cell.length_b   1.000
_cell.length_c   1.000
_cell.angle_alpha   90.00
_cell.angle_beta   90.00
_cell.angle_gamma   90.00
#
_symmetry.space_group_name_H-M   'P 1'
#
loop_
_entity.id
_entity.type
_entity.pdbx_description
1 polymer ?
#
loop_
_entity_poly.entity_id
_entity_poly.type
_entity_poly.pdbx_seq_one_letter_code
_entity_poly.pdbx_strand_id
1 'polypeptide(L)'
;MTTLLALFRRPDGGPDALATFERRYATEHLPLMARTPGLRETRVRRVAQALGGETDLVIVTAMVFDDRAGLDSGLASDASRAAGRNLREIAPGLVTLLVLEDAPEMDAAGSPAVDTV
;
A
#
# COMPACT_ATOMS: atom_id res chain seq x y z
N MET A 1 -9.51 10.66 7.92
CA MET A 1 -8.79 9.39 7.93
C MET A 1 -7.43 9.54 7.26
N THR A 2 -6.50 8.75 7.68
CA THR A 2 -5.15 8.77 7.14
C THR A 2 -4.85 7.40 6.53
N THR A 3 -4.27 7.40 5.35
CA THR A 3 -3.98 6.16 4.62
C THR A 3 -2.48 6.04 4.36
N LEU A 4 -1.92 4.87 4.66
CA LEU A 4 -0.59 4.51 4.17
C LEU A 4 -0.78 3.74 2.88
N LEU A 5 -0.23 4.25 1.79
CA LEU A 5 -0.31 3.63 0.48
C LEU A 5 1.03 3.05 0.12
N ALA A 6 1.04 1.75 -0.17
CA ALA A 6 2.24 1.04 -0.62
C ALA A 6 2.13 0.73 -2.11
N LEU A 7 3.10 1.20 -2.86
CA LEU A 7 3.18 0.99 -4.31
C LEU A 7 4.34 0.05 -4.59
N PHE A 8 4.04 -1.12 -5.16
CA PHE A 8 5.05 -2.15 -5.41
C PHE A 8 5.36 -2.26 -6.90
N ARG A 9 6.64 -2.16 -7.21
CA ARG A 9 7.14 -2.36 -8.57
C ARG A 9 7.39 -3.84 -8.84
N ARG A 10 7.37 -4.20 -10.10
CA ARG A 10 7.62 -5.57 -10.54
C ARG A 10 9.04 -5.99 -10.17
N PRO A 11 9.21 -7.13 -9.50
CA PRO A 11 10.55 -7.67 -9.25
C PRO A 11 11.21 -8.14 -10.56
N ASP A 12 12.53 -8.06 -10.60
CA ASP A 12 13.30 -8.64 -11.68
C ASP A 12 13.18 -10.18 -11.61
N GLY A 13 13.32 -10.83 -12.76
CA GLY A 13 13.30 -12.29 -12.82
C GLY A 13 12.08 -12.91 -13.46
N GLY A 14 11.22 -12.10 -14.07
CA GLY A 14 10.10 -12.58 -14.87
C GLY A 14 8.91 -13.07 -14.06
N PRO A 15 8.00 -13.83 -14.71
CA PRO A 15 6.74 -14.26 -14.09
C PRO A 15 6.91 -15.10 -12.85
N ASP A 16 7.96 -15.92 -12.75
CA ASP A 16 8.20 -16.74 -11.57
C ASP A 16 8.58 -15.90 -10.35
N ALA A 17 9.39 -14.88 -10.56
CA ALA A 17 9.76 -13.95 -9.51
C ALA A 17 8.54 -13.16 -9.01
N LEU A 18 7.69 -12.72 -9.92
CA LEU A 18 6.46 -12.03 -9.56
C LEU A 18 5.53 -12.94 -8.76
N ALA A 19 5.34 -14.18 -9.20
CA ALA A 19 4.50 -15.15 -8.51
C ALA A 19 5.04 -15.45 -7.10
N THR A 20 6.35 -15.57 -6.96
CA THR A 20 7.00 -15.78 -5.66
C THR A 20 6.78 -14.58 -4.74
N PHE A 21 6.97 -13.37 -5.26
CA PHE A 21 6.72 -12.17 -4.50
C PHE A 21 5.28 -12.10 -4.02
N GLU A 22 4.31 -12.30 -4.91
CA GLU A 22 2.89 -12.23 -4.55
C GLU A 22 2.53 -13.27 -3.49
N ARG A 23 3.04 -14.49 -3.62
CA ARG A 23 2.77 -15.54 -2.64
C ARG A 23 3.34 -15.16 -1.26
N ARG A 24 4.59 -14.73 -1.19
CA ARG A 24 5.22 -14.35 0.06
C ARG A 24 4.56 -13.11 0.66
N TYR A 25 4.15 -12.17 -0.18
CA TYR A 25 3.41 -11.00 0.26
C TYR A 25 2.12 -11.41 0.99
N ALA A 26 1.35 -12.29 0.36
CA ALA A 26 0.07 -12.74 0.93
C ALA A 26 0.25 -13.62 2.17
N THR A 27 1.23 -14.51 2.17
CA THR A 27 1.37 -15.52 3.22
C THR A 27 2.27 -15.09 4.37
N GLU A 28 3.18 -14.15 4.15
CA GLU A 28 4.13 -13.69 5.17
C GLU A 28 3.86 -12.26 5.60
N HIS A 29 3.83 -11.33 4.64
CA HIS A 29 3.78 -9.90 4.96
C HIS A 29 2.42 -9.44 5.47
N LEU A 30 1.34 -9.77 4.76
CA LEU A 30 0.01 -9.31 5.15
C LEU A 30 -0.40 -9.77 6.54
N PRO A 31 -0.12 -11.03 6.97
CA PRO A 31 -0.41 -11.43 8.34
C PRO A 31 0.38 -10.65 9.39
N LEU A 32 1.64 -10.32 9.10
CA LEU A 32 2.45 -9.50 10.02
C LEU A 32 1.90 -8.09 10.11
N MET A 33 1.60 -7.49 8.96
CA MET A 33 1.07 -6.15 8.89
C MET A 33 -0.29 -6.02 9.58
N ALA A 34 -1.11 -7.06 9.52
CA ALA A 34 -2.43 -7.07 10.14
C ALA A 34 -2.37 -6.90 11.66
N ARG A 35 -1.22 -7.14 12.28
CA ARG A 35 -1.01 -6.95 13.72
C ARG A 35 -0.71 -5.51 14.11
N THR A 36 -0.56 -4.62 13.14
CA THR A 36 -0.24 -3.21 13.42
C THR A 36 -1.37 -2.57 14.21
N PRO A 37 -1.08 -2.01 15.40
CA PRO A 37 -2.12 -1.35 16.20
C PRO A 37 -2.72 -0.16 15.45
N GLY A 38 -4.01 0.01 15.57
CA GLY A 38 -4.72 1.12 14.94
C GLY A 38 -5.07 0.92 13.48
N LEU A 39 -4.61 -0.14 12.86
CA LEU A 39 -4.97 -0.46 11.47
C LEU A 39 -6.45 -0.84 11.42
N ARG A 40 -7.22 -0.09 10.61
CA ARG A 40 -8.68 -0.28 10.48
C ARG A 40 -9.06 -1.13 9.29
N GLU A 41 -8.38 -0.90 8.18
CA GLU A 41 -8.72 -1.56 6.92
C GLU A 41 -7.46 -1.74 6.10
N THR A 42 -7.38 -2.84 5.38
CA THR A 42 -6.33 -3.11 4.40
C THR A 42 -7.00 -3.52 3.11
N ARG A 43 -6.58 -2.90 2.01
CA ARG A 43 -7.08 -3.24 0.70
C ARG A 43 -5.93 -3.43 -0.27
N VAL A 44 -5.81 -4.63 -0.81
CA VAL A 44 -4.76 -4.99 -1.76
C VAL A 44 -5.36 -5.12 -3.14
N ARG A 45 -4.75 -4.44 -4.11
CA ARG A 45 -5.20 -4.48 -5.50
C ARG A 45 -4.04 -4.74 -6.43
N ARG A 46 -4.26 -5.53 -7.46
CA ARG A 46 -3.32 -5.64 -8.58
C ARG A 46 -3.56 -4.51 -9.56
N VAL A 47 -2.46 -4.00 -10.12
CA VAL A 47 -2.55 -3.05 -11.22
C VAL A 47 -2.90 -3.85 -12.47
N ALA A 48 -4.10 -3.64 -12.98
CA ALA A 48 -4.59 -4.37 -14.15
C ALA A 48 -4.08 -3.77 -15.45
N GLN A 49 -3.97 -2.43 -15.49
CA GLN A 49 -3.63 -1.73 -16.72
C GLN A 49 -3.23 -0.30 -16.40
N ALA A 50 -2.26 0.22 -17.13
CA ALA A 50 -1.96 1.65 -17.15
C ALA A 50 -2.67 2.28 -18.36
N LEU A 51 -3.38 3.38 -18.09
CA LEU A 51 -3.99 4.17 -19.15
C LEU A 51 -3.14 5.42 -19.34
N GLY A 52 -2.63 5.63 -20.55
CA GLY A 52 -1.84 6.82 -20.84
C GLY A 52 -0.40 6.73 -20.39
N GLY A 53 0.25 5.62 -20.61
CA GLY A 53 1.67 5.45 -20.31
C GLY A 53 1.98 4.04 -19.84
N GLU A 54 3.23 3.86 -19.47
CA GLU A 54 3.72 2.59 -18.95
C GLU A 54 3.88 2.67 -17.44
N THR A 55 3.81 1.54 -16.76
CA THR A 55 4.11 1.42 -15.36
C THR A 55 4.74 0.07 -15.05
N ASP A 56 5.64 0.05 -14.09
CA ASP A 56 6.15 -1.19 -13.53
C ASP A 56 5.46 -1.57 -12.22
N LEU A 57 4.46 -0.79 -11.81
CA LEU A 57 3.69 -1.09 -10.61
C LEU A 57 2.82 -2.32 -10.83
N VAL A 58 2.82 -3.22 -9.86
CA VAL A 58 2.07 -4.48 -9.93
C VAL A 58 1.03 -4.60 -8.83
N ILE A 59 1.29 -4.05 -7.66
CA ILE A 59 0.38 -4.10 -6.51
C ILE A 59 0.33 -2.74 -5.84
N VAL A 60 -0.87 -2.37 -5.39
CA VAL A 60 -1.11 -1.18 -4.57
C VAL A 60 -1.88 -1.63 -3.34
N THR A 61 -1.35 -1.32 -2.17
CA THR A 61 -1.99 -1.65 -0.90
C THR A 61 -2.31 -0.38 -0.13
N ALA A 62 -3.58 -0.22 0.25
CA ALA A 62 -4.03 0.88 1.08
C ALA A 62 -4.29 0.38 2.49
N MET A 63 -3.69 1.04 3.48
CA MET A 63 -3.84 0.73 4.90
C MET A 63 -4.40 1.95 5.60
N VAL A 64 -5.59 1.82 6.17
CA VAL A 64 -6.36 2.95 6.69
C VAL A 64 -6.26 3.01 8.21
N PHE A 65 -5.97 4.20 8.73
CA PHE A 65 -5.93 4.54 10.15
C PHE A 65 -6.90 5.69 10.43
N ASP A 66 -7.32 5.84 11.67
CA ASP A 66 -8.28 6.90 12.03
C ASP A 66 -7.71 8.28 11.75
N ASP A 67 -6.43 8.50 12.09
CA ASP A 67 -5.77 9.78 11.96
C ASP A 67 -4.24 9.59 11.84
N ARG A 68 -3.55 10.69 11.69
CA ARG A 68 -2.08 10.68 11.56
C ARG A 68 -1.40 10.15 12.82
N ALA A 69 -1.92 10.50 13.99
CA ALA A 69 -1.33 10.01 15.25
C ALA A 69 -1.46 8.50 15.36
N GLY A 70 -2.58 7.94 14.94
CA GLY A 70 -2.78 6.49 14.89
C GLY A 70 -1.84 5.80 13.93
N LEU A 71 -1.64 6.39 12.75
CA LEU A 71 -0.66 5.88 11.79
C LEU A 71 0.76 5.89 12.37
N ASP A 72 1.19 7.03 12.91
CA ASP A 72 2.55 7.17 13.45
C ASP A 72 2.80 6.19 14.59
N SER A 73 1.83 6.04 15.48
CA SER A 73 1.90 5.09 16.59
C SER A 73 1.96 3.65 16.09
N GLY A 74 1.13 3.31 15.11
CA GLY A 74 1.13 1.97 14.51
C GLY A 74 2.45 1.63 13.86
N LEU A 75 3.02 2.56 13.10
CA LEU A 75 4.30 2.36 12.42
C LEU A 75 5.47 2.23 13.39
N ALA A 76 5.36 2.78 14.59
CA ALA A 76 6.39 2.67 15.63
C ALA A 76 6.30 1.36 16.41
N SER A 77 5.29 0.54 16.18
CA SER A 77 5.07 -0.70 16.91
C SER A 77 6.05 -1.81 16.52
N ASP A 78 6.19 -2.79 17.40
CA ASP A 78 6.99 -3.99 17.09
C ASP A 78 6.42 -4.77 15.92
N ALA A 79 5.09 -4.82 15.82
CA ALA A 79 4.42 -5.50 14.72
C ALA A 79 4.79 -4.87 13.37
N SER A 80 4.76 -3.53 13.31
CA SER A 80 5.13 -2.83 12.09
C SER A 80 6.61 -3.01 11.75
N ARG A 81 7.48 -3.01 12.75
CA ARG A 81 8.91 -3.27 12.52
C ARG A 81 9.15 -4.66 11.96
N ALA A 82 8.44 -5.67 12.48
CA ALA A 82 8.53 -7.03 11.96
C ALA A 82 8.04 -7.11 10.51
N ALA A 83 6.94 -6.46 10.20
CA ALA A 83 6.43 -6.38 8.84
C ALA A 83 7.42 -5.68 7.90
N GLY A 84 8.06 -4.62 8.36
CA GLY A 84 9.08 -3.90 7.58
C GLY A 84 10.31 -4.76 7.29
N ARG A 85 10.76 -5.54 8.26
CA ARG A 85 11.88 -6.47 8.03
C ARG A 85 11.53 -7.52 6.98
N ASN A 86 10.34 -8.08 7.07
CA ASN A 86 9.85 -9.04 6.08
C ASN A 86 9.78 -8.39 4.69
N LEU A 87 9.29 -7.16 4.61
CA LEU A 87 9.15 -6.46 3.34
C LEU A 87 10.52 -6.24 2.67
N ARG A 88 11.54 -5.88 3.45
CA ARG A 88 12.89 -5.73 2.91
C ARG A 88 13.47 -7.04 2.40
N GLU A 89 13.02 -8.16 2.93
CA GLU A 89 13.42 -9.48 2.48
C GLU A 89 12.74 -9.88 1.17
N ILE A 90 11.42 -9.68 1.07
CA ILE A 90 10.65 -10.16 -0.08
C ILE A 90 10.56 -9.16 -1.22
N ALA A 91 10.77 -7.86 -0.95
CA ALA A 91 10.60 -6.80 -1.92
C ALA A 91 11.68 -5.71 -1.78
N PRO A 92 12.98 -6.06 -1.76
CA PRO A 92 14.04 -5.07 -1.57
C PRO A 92 14.02 -4.04 -2.70
N GLY A 93 13.88 -2.76 -2.32
CA GLY A 93 13.88 -1.66 -3.28
C GLY A 93 12.66 -1.55 -4.17
N LEU A 94 11.61 -2.34 -3.94
CA LEU A 94 10.45 -2.38 -4.82
C LEU A 94 9.28 -1.54 -4.33
N VAL A 95 9.29 -1.05 -3.10
CA VAL A 95 8.14 -0.37 -2.52
C VAL A 95 8.37 1.13 -2.39
N THR A 96 7.34 1.89 -2.70
CA THR A 96 7.23 3.31 -2.34
C THR A 96 6.07 3.44 -1.39
N LEU A 97 6.29 4.09 -0.24
CA LEU A 97 5.26 4.32 0.77
C LEU A 97 4.88 5.79 0.76
N LEU A 98 3.58 6.04 0.68
CA LEU A 98 3.02 7.40 0.70
C LEU A 98 2.03 7.51 1.85
N VAL A 99 2.07 8.61 2.57
CA VAL A 99 1.05 8.94 3.56
C VAL A 99 0.05 9.87 2.89
N LEU A 100 -1.22 9.47 2.89
CA LEU A 100 -2.30 10.22 2.26
C LEU A 100 -3.23 10.75 3.34
N GLU A 101 -3.58 12.02 3.22
CA GLU A 101 -4.57 12.66 4.08
C GLU A 101 -5.76 13.09 3.22
N ASP A 102 -6.94 13.14 3.85
CA ASP A 102 -8.13 13.63 3.17
C ASP A 102 -7.94 15.10 2.79
N ALA A 103 -8.49 15.47 1.64
CA ALA A 103 -8.44 16.83 1.14
C ALA A 103 -9.88 17.30 0.88
N PRO A 104 -10.67 17.54 1.94
CA PRO A 104 -12.10 17.80 1.82
C PRO A 104 -12.41 19.05 1.00
N GLU A 105 -11.53 20.02 0.99
CA GLU A 105 -11.71 21.22 0.17
C GLU A 105 -11.70 20.90 -1.32
N MET A 106 -10.91 19.93 -1.74
CA MET A 106 -10.88 19.49 -3.13
C MET A 106 -12.05 18.57 -3.46
N ASP A 107 -12.41 17.69 -2.53
CA ASP A 107 -13.58 16.84 -2.69
C ASP A 107 -14.85 17.69 -2.83
N ALA A 108 -15.01 18.70 -1.99
CA ALA A 108 -16.16 19.58 -2.03
C ALA A 108 -16.23 20.36 -3.35
N ALA A 109 -15.09 20.79 -3.86
CA ALA A 109 -15.03 21.53 -5.13
C ALA A 109 -15.29 20.65 -6.34
N GLY A 110 -14.89 19.38 -6.28
CA GLY A 110 -14.91 18.50 -7.44
C GLY A 110 -16.11 17.57 -7.53
N SER A 111 -16.76 17.27 -6.41
CA SER A 111 -17.61 16.12 -6.33
C SER A 111 -18.85 16.15 -7.24
N PRO A 112 -19.61 17.24 -7.41
CA PRO A 112 -20.87 17.13 -8.14
C PRO A 112 -20.75 17.16 -9.65
N ALA A 113 -19.65 17.57 -10.19
CA ALA A 113 -19.56 17.89 -11.60
C ALA A 113 -18.45 17.15 -12.33
N VAL A 114 -17.85 16.20 -11.71
CA VAL A 114 -16.63 15.58 -12.21
C VAL A 114 -16.89 14.29 -12.97
N ASP A 115 -18.05 14.14 -13.47
CA ASP A 115 -18.43 12.99 -14.26
C ASP A 115 -17.99 13.08 -15.72
N THR A 116 -17.36 14.15 -16.09
CA THR A 116 -17.06 14.46 -17.48
C THR A 116 -15.67 14.01 -17.92
N VAL A 117 -15.02 13.29 -17.14
CA VAL A 117 -13.66 12.86 -17.48
C VAL A 117 -13.55 12.01 -18.73
#